data_61605ed9e36598679b00b43b9f355cd1
#
_entry.id   61605ed9e36598679b00b43b9f355cd1
#
_cell.length_a   1.000
_cell.length_b   1.000
_cell.length_c   1.000
_cell.angle_alpha   90.00
_cell.angle_beta   90.00
_cell.angle_gamma   90.00
#
_symmetry.space_group_name_H-M   'P 1'
#
loop_
_entity.id
_entity.type
_entity.pdbx_description
1 polymer ?
#
loop_
_entity_poly.entity_id
_entity_poly.type
_entity_poly.pdbx_seq_one_letter_code
_entity_poly.pdbx_strand_id
1 'polypeptide(L)'
;RPAPTARRDSTKIPTPACRTACHASRVRPTTARDSGNAPGAEKTPSRPTPARASASVHLVETFTTAASAISHTLHKNVNWNLFARLVIPGMIGGITGAYLLSNIHADSARPFVMAYLACIGVYLLWRAWQMSHNHVHKAAKVVEPLGLIGGFLDAAGGGGWGPVVTSNLLVQGTEPRQTIGTVNTAEFFLTTVISLTFIGTIGLEAFTVAAIGLTIGGLLAAPLGAVLAKRIPAKRLMYMVGTILTATSLFSLYKALS
;
A
#
# COMPACT_ATOMS: atom_id res chain seq x y z
N ARG A 1 -78.74 -5.43 -14.54
CA ARG A 1 -79.37 -6.65 -15.14
C ARG A 1 -78.47 -7.21 -16.23
N PRO A 2 -78.29 -8.51 -16.42
CA PRO A 2 -78.02 -9.57 -15.44
C PRO A 2 -76.83 -10.41 -15.87
N ALA A 3 -76.32 -11.19 -14.96
CA ALA A 3 -75.59 -12.42 -15.26
C ALA A 3 -76.59 -13.43 -15.93
N PRO A 4 -76.12 -14.56 -16.51
CA PRO A 4 -75.72 -15.70 -15.75
C PRO A 4 -74.71 -16.70 -16.41
N THR A 5 -74.34 -17.66 -15.60
CA THR A 5 -74.30 -19.16 -15.70
C THR A 5 -73.08 -19.76 -16.32
N ALA A 6 -72.25 -20.51 -15.57
CA ALA A 6 -72.34 -21.87 -15.04
C ALA A 6 -72.31 -22.99 -16.11
N ARG A 7 -71.28 -23.87 -16.00
CA ARG A 7 -71.33 -25.37 -16.03
C ARG A 7 -69.94 -25.92 -16.13
N ARG A 8 -69.44 -26.66 -15.14
CA ARG A 8 -69.52 -28.11 -14.88
C ARG A 8 -69.26 -28.98 -16.11
N ASP A 9 -68.22 -29.75 -16.06
CA ASP A 9 -68.24 -31.22 -15.99
C ASP A 9 -66.82 -31.73 -15.78
N SER A 10 -66.59 -32.41 -14.79
CA SER A 10 -66.36 -33.75 -14.28
C SER A 10 -66.13 -34.83 -15.35
N THR A 11 -64.97 -35.45 -15.32
CA THR A 11 -64.84 -36.90 -15.51
C THR A 11 -63.66 -37.43 -14.67
N LYS A 12 -64.04 -38.16 -13.66
CA LYS A 12 -63.23 -39.16 -12.97
C LYS A 12 -63.04 -40.34 -13.90
N ILE A 13 -61.95 -41.07 -13.81
CA ILE A 13 -61.86 -42.55 -13.85
C ILE A 13 -60.40 -42.98 -13.36
N PRO A 14 -60.23 -44.22 -12.88
CA PRO A 14 -59.58 -44.49 -11.60
C PRO A 14 -58.25 -45.28 -11.73
N THR A 15 -57.57 -45.41 -10.57
CA THR A 15 -56.46 -46.29 -10.29
C THR A 15 -56.67 -47.75 -10.65
N PRO A 16 -55.58 -48.55 -10.87
CA PRO A 16 -55.39 -49.67 -9.96
C PRO A 16 -54.05 -49.73 -9.29
N ALA A 17 -54.13 -50.23 -8.08
CA ALA A 17 -53.08 -50.62 -7.19
C ALA A 17 -52.19 -51.71 -7.78
N CYS A 18 -50.87 -51.54 -7.60
CA CYS A 18 -49.98 -52.72 -7.58
C CYS A 18 -49.17 -52.66 -6.28
N ARG A 19 -49.60 -53.53 -5.36
CA ARG A 19 -48.83 -53.94 -4.20
C ARG A 19 -47.68 -54.82 -4.69
N THR A 20 -46.45 -54.39 -4.44
CA THR A 20 -45.37 -55.34 -4.27
C THR A 20 -44.42 -54.80 -3.23
N ALA A 21 -44.31 -55.51 -2.15
CA ALA A 21 -43.42 -55.26 -1.05
C ALA A 21 -41.97 -55.31 -1.53
N CYS A 22 -41.17 -54.27 -1.21
CA CYS A 22 -39.76 -54.39 -1.20
C CYS A 22 -39.19 -53.75 0.08
N HIS A 23 -38.68 -54.60 0.85
CA HIS A 23 -37.74 -54.53 1.95
C HIS A 23 -37.13 -53.14 2.21
N ALA A 24 -37.43 -52.63 3.37
CA ALA A 24 -36.67 -51.54 4.00
C ALA A 24 -35.26 -52.00 4.38
N SER A 25 -34.32 -51.74 3.56
CA SER A 25 -32.91 -51.67 3.96
C SER A 25 -32.60 -50.23 4.35
N ARG A 26 -32.55 -50.05 5.64
CA ARG A 26 -32.12 -48.81 6.31
C ARG A 26 -30.63 -48.61 6.02
N VAL A 27 -30.32 -47.88 4.96
CA VAL A 27 -28.97 -47.37 4.68
C VAL A 27 -28.71 -46.24 5.68
N ARG A 28 -27.86 -46.51 6.65
CA ARG A 28 -27.26 -45.51 7.51
C ARG A 28 -26.51 -44.50 6.60
N PRO A 29 -26.60 -43.21 6.83
CA PRO A 29 -25.67 -42.28 6.21
C PRO A 29 -24.30 -42.55 6.82
N THR A 30 -23.45 -43.21 6.08
CA THR A 30 -22.02 -43.23 6.34
C THR A 30 -21.53 -41.82 6.29
N THR A 31 -21.06 -41.33 7.41
CA THR A 31 -20.23 -40.15 7.51
C THR A 31 -19.09 -40.30 6.51
N ALA A 32 -19.21 -39.58 5.37
CA ALA A 32 -18.11 -39.42 4.43
C ALA A 32 -17.07 -38.52 5.09
N ARG A 33 -16.21 -39.19 5.82
CA ARG A 33 -14.88 -38.75 6.18
C ARG A 33 -14.02 -39.21 5.00
N ASP A 34 -13.85 -38.31 4.06
CA ASP A 34 -12.69 -38.33 3.16
C ASP A 34 -12.70 -37.02 2.41
N SER A 35 -12.14 -36.01 3.05
CA SER A 35 -11.53 -34.92 2.34
C SER A 35 -10.28 -35.47 1.66
N GLY A 36 -10.46 -36.02 0.49
CA GLY A 36 -9.37 -36.32 -0.41
C GLY A 36 -8.55 -35.05 -0.59
N ASN A 37 -7.38 -35.06 0.01
CA ASN A 37 -6.29 -34.15 -0.29
C ASN A 37 -5.94 -34.36 -1.76
N ALA A 38 -6.58 -33.62 -2.66
CA ALA A 38 -6.22 -33.60 -4.06
C ALA A 38 -4.82 -32.96 -4.16
N PRO A 39 -3.76 -33.72 -4.50
CA PRO A 39 -2.44 -33.15 -4.74
C PRO A 39 -2.52 -32.39 -6.07
N GLY A 40 -2.50 -31.05 -6.04
CA GLY A 40 -2.40 -30.26 -7.24
C GLY A 40 -3.32 -29.04 -7.38
N ALA A 41 -4.03 -28.63 -6.33
CA ALA A 41 -4.58 -27.29 -6.35
C ALA A 41 -3.43 -26.28 -6.21
N GLU A 42 -2.83 -25.95 -7.34
CA GLU A 42 -1.94 -24.82 -7.46
C GLU A 42 -2.67 -23.60 -6.91
N LYS A 43 -2.26 -23.17 -5.70
CA LYS A 43 -2.82 -21.98 -5.07
C LYS A 43 -2.54 -20.82 -6.00
N THR A 44 -3.54 -20.44 -6.78
CA THR A 44 -3.50 -19.20 -7.55
C THR A 44 -2.99 -18.11 -6.61
N PRO A 45 -1.91 -17.40 -6.94
CA PRO A 45 -1.34 -16.42 -6.04
C PRO A 45 -2.40 -15.36 -5.73
N SER A 46 -2.92 -15.40 -4.51
CA SER A 46 -3.88 -14.42 -4.02
C SER A 46 -3.24 -13.04 -4.14
N ARG A 47 -3.99 -12.06 -4.65
CA ARG A 47 -3.51 -10.67 -4.73
C ARG A 47 -2.97 -10.25 -3.35
N PRO A 48 -1.78 -9.64 -3.29
CA PRO A 48 -1.22 -9.22 -2.01
C PRO A 48 -2.15 -8.23 -1.33
N THR A 49 -2.36 -8.41 -0.04
CA THR A 49 -3.10 -7.44 0.78
C THR A 49 -2.35 -6.11 0.84
N PRO A 50 -3.02 -4.96 1.10
CA PRO A 50 -2.34 -3.68 1.26
C PRO A 50 -1.18 -3.72 2.26
N ALA A 51 -1.36 -4.41 3.39
CA ALA A 51 -0.30 -4.58 4.39
C ALA A 51 0.90 -5.37 3.85
N ARG A 52 0.67 -6.46 3.11
CA ARG A 52 1.75 -7.23 2.46
C ARG A 52 2.46 -6.44 1.37
N ALA A 53 1.72 -5.64 0.61
CA ALA A 53 2.30 -4.78 -0.41
C ALA A 53 3.19 -3.71 0.24
N SER A 54 2.71 -3.01 1.26
CA SER A 54 3.45 -2.01 2.02
C SER A 54 4.68 -2.63 2.69
N ALA A 55 4.55 -3.79 3.36
CA ALA A 55 5.66 -4.51 3.96
C ALA A 55 6.78 -4.81 2.94
N SER A 56 6.41 -5.32 1.76
CA SER A 56 7.38 -5.65 0.70
C SER A 56 8.10 -4.41 0.18
N VAL A 57 7.40 -3.29 0.02
CA VAL A 57 8.00 -2.02 -0.41
C VAL A 57 9.01 -1.52 0.62
N HIS A 58 8.63 -1.43 1.89
CA HIS A 58 9.53 -0.92 2.93
C HIS A 58 10.75 -1.81 3.16
N LEU A 59 10.63 -3.12 2.98
CA LEU A 59 11.80 -4.00 3.00
C LEU A 59 12.78 -3.65 1.86
N VAL A 60 12.28 -3.48 0.65
CA VAL A 60 13.09 -3.04 -0.51
C VAL A 60 13.72 -1.68 -0.24
N GLU A 61 12.93 -0.74 0.26
CA GLU A 61 13.37 0.62 0.60
C GLU A 61 14.45 0.62 1.67
N THR A 62 14.39 -0.27 2.64
CA THR A 62 15.44 -0.40 3.66
C THR A 62 16.83 -0.59 3.04
N PHE A 63 16.95 -1.44 2.03
CA PHE A 63 18.23 -1.67 1.35
C PHE A 63 18.63 -0.51 0.44
N THR A 64 17.69 0.03 -0.31
CA THR A 64 17.97 1.13 -1.26
C THR A 64 18.26 2.43 -0.54
N THR A 65 17.54 2.73 0.55
CA THR A 65 17.79 3.92 1.37
C THR A 65 19.04 3.79 2.22
N ALA A 66 19.46 2.56 2.64
CA ALA A 66 20.75 2.33 3.26
C ALA A 66 21.90 2.77 2.36
N ALA A 67 21.89 2.33 1.09
CA ALA A 67 22.88 2.73 0.11
C ALA A 67 22.88 4.26 -0.12
N SER A 68 21.69 4.86 -0.20
CA SER A 68 21.51 6.30 -0.33
C SER A 68 22.03 7.06 0.91
N ALA A 69 21.69 6.60 2.12
CA ALA A 69 22.11 7.21 3.38
C ALA A 69 23.64 7.21 3.53
N ILE A 70 24.29 6.09 3.21
CA ILE A 70 25.76 5.99 3.21
C ILE A 70 26.35 7.01 2.23
N SER A 71 25.83 7.06 1.01
CA SER A 71 26.31 8.01 0.00
C SER A 71 26.15 9.46 0.45
N HIS A 72 24.99 9.84 0.97
CA HIS A 72 24.74 11.20 1.44
C HIS A 72 25.59 11.58 2.65
N THR A 73 25.83 10.64 3.56
CA THR A 73 26.70 10.85 4.73
C THR A 73 28.15 11.07 4.30
N LEU A 74 28.68 10.24 3.40
CA LEU A 74 30.04 10.38 2.87
C LEU A 74 30.23 11.73 2.14
N HIS A 75 29.21 12.21 1.46
CA HIS A 75 29.24 13.50 0.76
C HIS A 75 28.90 14.70 1.65
N LYS A 76 28.77 14.52 2.97
CA LYS A 76 28.42 15.57 3.96
C LYS A 76 27.12 16.32 3.59
N ASN A 77 26.14 15.61 3.06
CA ASN A 77 24.85 16.16 2.64
C ASN A 77 23.76 16.01 3.72
N VAL A 78 24.13 15.59 4.93
CA VAL A 78 23.18 15.35 6.02
C VAL A 78 23.26 16.49 7.03
N ASN A 79 22.14 17.12 7.31
CA ASN A 79 21.98 18.04 8.43
C ASN A 79 21.51 17.24 9.66
N TRP A 80 22.40 16.92 10.57
CA TRP A 80 22.14 16.07 11.72
C TRP A 80 21.10 16.63 12.70
N ASN A 81 20.98 17.96 12.79
CA ASN A 81 19.94 18.58 13.62
C ASN A 81 18.56 18.36 13.00
N LEU A 82 18.41 18.57 11.71
CA LEU A 82 17.17 18.27 10.99
C LEU A 82 16.86 16.76 11.02
N PHE A 83 17.88 15.91 10.89
CA PHE A 83 17.76 14.46 10.99
C PHE A 83 17.15 14.02 12.33
N ALA A 84 17.72 14.47 13.45
CA ALA A 84 17.22 14.08 14.78
C ALA A 84 15.77 14.51 15.02
N ARG A 85 15.39 15.69 14.52
CA ARG A 85 14.03 16.21 14.62
C ARG A 85 13.03 15.48 13.72
N LEU A 86 13.47 14.83 12.65
CA LEU A 86 12.65 14.07 11.72
C LEU A 86 12.54 12.60 12.10
N VAL A 87 13.68 11.96 12.44
CA VAL A 87 13.74 10.50 12.54
C VAL A 87 12.89 9.96 13.69
N ILE A 88 12.97 10.58 14.88
CA ILE A 88 12.24 10.09 16.06
C ILE A 88 10.72 10.16 15.86
N PRO A 89 10.12 11.32 15.53
CA PRO A 89 8.69 11.37 15.28
C PRO A 89 8.28 10.55 14.06
N GLY A 90 9.14 10.48 13.02
CA GLY A 90 8.91 9.64 11.86
C GLY A 90 8.80 8.17 12.21
N MET A 91 9.72 7.64 13.01
CA MET A 91 9.68 6.24 13.48
C MET A 91 8.41 5.94 14.30
N ILE A 92 8.00 6.85 15.19
CA ILE A 92 6.76 6.71 15.97
C ILE A 92 5.56 6.65 15.03
N GLY A 93 5.48 7.57 14.06
CA GLY A 93 4.43 7.59 13.03
C GLY A 93 4.44 6.31 12.20
N GLY A 94 5.60 5.88 11.73
CA GLY A 94 5.78 4.67 10.93
C GLY A 94 5.35 3.39 11.66
N ILE A 95 5.75 3.20 12.90
CA ILE A 95 5.34 2.07 13.74
C ILE A 95 3.81 2.08 13.90
N THR A 96 3.23 3.23 14.24
CA THR A 96 1.78 3.37 14.44
C THR A 96 1.01 3.07 13.15
N GLY A 97 1.46 3.59 12.02
CA GLY A 97 0.86 3.35 10.70
C GLY A 97 0.96 1.89 10.28
N ALA A 98 2.12 1.26 10.44
CA ALA A 98 2.33 -0.15 10.11
C ALA A 98 1.48 -1.08 11.00
N TYR A 99 1.42 -0.81 12.30
CA TYR A 99 0.58 -1.57 13.23
C TYR A 99 -0.90 -1.45 12.88
N LEU A 100 -1.37 -0.22 12.62
CA LEU A 100 -2.76 0.01 12.23
C LEU A 100 -3.11 -0.73 10.93
N LEU A 101 -2.28 -0.60 9.91
CA LEU A 101 -2.51 -1.26 8.61
C LEU A 101 -2.48 -2.79 8.73
N SER A 102 -1.66 -3.34 9.62
CA SER A 102 -1.59 -4.79 9.87
C SER A 102 -2.85 -5.35 10.53
N ASN A 103 -3.58 -4.54 11.28
CA ASN A 103 -4.76 -4.95 12.05
C ASN A 103 -6.10 -4.61 11.36
N ILE A 104 -6.07 -3.89 10.25
CA ILE A 104 -7.28 -3.56 9.48
C ILE A 104 -7.52 -4.64 8.42
N HIS A 105 -8.79 -5.03 8.23
CA HIS A 105 -9.16 -5.94 7.15
C HIS A 105 -8.77 -5.36 5.80
N ALA A 106 -8.01 -6.11 5.03
CA ALA A 106 -7.36 -5.66 3.80
C ALA A 106 -8.33 -5.03 2.77
N ASP A 107 -9.53 -5.58 2.65
CA ASP A 107 -10.53 -5.10 1.70
C ASP A 107 -11.08 -3.72 2.08
N SER A 108 -11.20 -3.45 3.38
CA SER A 108 -11.64 -2.15 3.88
C SER A 108 -10.56 -1.07 3.79
N ALA A 109 -9.27 -1.44 3.91
CA ALA A 109 -8.17 -0.49 3.87
C ALA A 109 -7.85 0.01 2.45
N ARG A 110 -8.03 -0.84 1.44
CA ARG A 110 -7.64 -0.57 0.05
C ARG A 110 -8.20 0.73 -0.53
N PRO A 111 -9.51 1.04 -0.49
CA PRO A 111 -10.04 2.28 -1.04
C PRO A 111 -9.51 3.52 -0.32
N PHE A 112 -9.29 3.44 1.00
CA PHE A 112 -8.73 4.54 1.78
C PHE A 112 -7.27 4.82 1.38
N VAL A 113 -6.47 3.77 1.22
CA VAL A 113 -5.07 3.90 0.76
C VAL A 113 -5.04 4.52 -0.64
N MET A 114 -5.89 4.08 -1.57
CA MET A 114 -5.92 4.63 -2.92
C MET A 114 -6.40 6.08 -2.95
N ALA A 115 -7.42 6.44 -2.17
CA ALA A 115 -7.88 7.82 -2.03
C ALA A 115 -6.78 8.71 -1.45
N TYR A 116 -6.08 8.26 -0.41
CA TYR A 116 -4.95 8.95 0.17
C TYR A 116 -3.82 9.19 -0.85
N LEU A 117 -3.43 8.17 -1.61
CA LEU A 117 -2.40 8.29 -2.64
C LEU A 117 -2.80 9.27 -3.76
N ALA A 118 -4.08 9.28 -4.14
CA ALA A 118 -4.61 10.25 -5.09
C ALA A 118 -4.50 11.69 -4.55
N CYS A 119 -4.88 11.92 -3.28
CA CYS A 119 -4.74 13.21 -2.61
C CYS A 119 -3.29 13.67 -2.54
N ILE A 120 -2.36 12.78 -2.22
CA ILE A 120 -0.91 13.08 -2.24
C ILE A 120 -0.45 13.44 -3.64
N GLY A 121 -0.87 12.71 -4.66
CA GLY A 121 -0.53 13.01 -6.05
C GLY A 121 -0.98 14.41 -6.46
N VAL A 122 -2.24 14.76 -6.18
CA VAL A 122 -2.79 16.11 -6.43
C VAL A 122 -2.04 17.17 -5.63
N TYR A 123 -1.75 16.90 -4.35
CA TYR A 123 -0.95 17.80 -3.51
C TYR A 123 0.45 18.06 -4.09
N LEU A 124 1.12 17.03 -4.59
CA LEU A 124 2.43 17.17 -5.23
C LEU A 124 2.35 18.03 -6.50
N LEU A 125 1.30 17.85 -7.33
CA LEU A 125 1.08 18.68 -8.53
C LEU A 125 0.85 20.14 -8.15
N TRP A 126 0.00 20.39 -7.18
CA TRP A 126 -0.26 21.75 -6.66
C TRP A 126 1.01 22.39 -6.09
N ARG A 127 1.81 21.65 -5.33
CA ARG A 127 3.09 22.10 -4.78
C ARG A 127 4.12 22.38 -5.87
N ALA A 128 4.22 21.49 -6.85
CA ALA A 128 5.10 21.71 -8.00
C ALA A 128 4.74 23.02 -8.74
N TRP A 129 3.45 23.33 -8.84
CA TRP A 129 2.99 24.58 -9.44
C TRP A 129 3.39 25.80 -8.62
N GLN A 130 3.27 25.75 -7.30
CA GLN A 130 3.64 26.83 -6.40
C GLN A 130 5.16 27.07 -6.25
N MET A 131 6.01 26.11 -6.63
CA MET A 131 7.46 26.29 -6.54
C MET A 131 7.95 27.43 -7.44
N SER A 132 8.40 28.51 -6.82
CA SER A 132 9.05 29.66 -7.46
C SER A 132 10.55 29.45 -7.53
N HIS A 133 11.23 30.12 -8.47
CA HIS A 133 12.66 29.96 -8.73
C HIS A 133 13.58 30.68 -7.72
N ASN A 134 13.03 31.56 -6.88
CA ASN A 134 13.81 32.36 -5.93
C ASN A 134 13.60 31.85 -4.50
N HIS A 135 14.48 30.96 -4.05
CA HIS A 135 14.45 30.45 -2.67
C HIS A 135 15.56 31.07 -1.81
N VAL A 136 15.17 31.82 -0.79
CA VAL A 136 16.05 32.15 0.33
C VAL A 136 16.04 30.93 1.26
N HIS A 137 17.22 30.35 1.51
CA HIS A 137 17.33 29.22 2.40
C HIS A 137 16.98 29.63 3.84
N LYS A 138 16.00 28.93 4.41
CA LYS A 138 15.51 29.15 5.79
C LYS A 138 15.52 27.83 6.55
N ALA A 139 15.69 27.92 7.87
CA ALA A 139 15.51 26.76 8.73
C ALA A 139 14.03 26.33 8.76
N ALA A 140 13.79 25.04 8.65
CA ALA A 140 12.44 24.49 8.74
C ALA A 140 11.87 24.71 10.16
N LYS A 141 10.63 25.18 10.23
CA LYS A 141 9.92 25.44 11.49
C LYS A 141 9.09 24.23 11.92
N VAL A 142 8.37 23.63 10.98
CA VAL A 142 7.44 22.52 11.23
C VAL A 142 8.11 21.22 10.80
N VAL A 143 8.88 20.61 11.69
CA VAL A 143 9.66 19.40 11.39
C VAL A 143 9.07 18.18 12.08
N GLU A 144 8.85 18.24 13.37
CA GLU A 144 8.40 17.13 14.19
C GLU A 144 6.99 16.63 13.80
N PRO A 145 5.98 17.49 13.66
CA PRO A 145 4.67 17.06 13.18
C PRO A 145 4.72 16.50 11.74
N LEU A 146 5.59 17.08 10.91
CA LEU A 146 5.80 16.60 9.55
C LEU A 146 6.42 15.21 9.54
N GLY A 147 7.38 14.94 10.43
CA GLY A 147 7.96 13.62 10.61
C GLY A 147 6.92 12.60 11.05
N LEU A 148 6.14 12.92 12.09
CA LEU A 148 5.11 12.01 12.64
C LEU A 148 4.05 11.65 11.58
N ILE A 149 3.46 12.66 10.95
CA ILE A 149 2.44 12.47 9.93
C ILE A 149 3.03 11.79 8.70
N GLY A 150 4.20 12.23 8.25
CA GLY A 150 4.88 11.65 7.09
C GLY A 150 5.18 10.17 7.29
N GLY A 151 5.72 9.78 8.46
CA GLY A 151 5.99 8.37 8.77
C GLY A 151 4.73 7.50 8.88
N PHE A 152 3.66 8.03 9.48
CA PHE A 152 2.38 7.34 9.52
C PHE A 152 1.81 7.08 8.12
N LEU A 153 1.79 8.11 7.29
CA LEU A 153 1.26 8.04 5.92
C LEU A 153 2.14 7.15 5.03
N ASP A 154 3.43 7.14 5.27
CA ASP A 154 4.38 6.29 4.55
C ASP A 154 4.09 4.80 4.79
N ALA A 155 4.01 4.40 6.04
CA ALA A 155 3.70 3.02 6.41
C ALA A 155 2.32 2.58 5.92
N ALA A 156 1.31 3.46 6.02
CA ALA A 156 -0.07 3.17 5.58
C ALA A 156 -0.21 3.16 4.05
N GLY A 157 0.56 3.98 3.35
CA GLY A 157 0.49 4.15 1.89
C GLY A 157 1.47 3.30 1.09
N GLY A 158 2.49 2.74 1.73
CA GLY A 158 3.55 2.00 1.04
C GLY A 158 4.49 2.91 0.24
N GLY A 159 4.79 4.10 0.77
CA GLY A 159 5.68 5.09 0.19
C GLY A 159 5.05 6.49 0.12
N GLY A 160 5.49 7.36 0.96
CA GLY A 160 4.99 8.75 1.01
C GLY A 160 5.97 9.68 1.72
N TRP A 161 6.92 9.11 2.43
CA TRP A 161 7.89 9.87 3.21
C TRP A 161 8.66 10.88 2.35
N GLY A 162 9.39 10.41 1.35
CA GLY A 162 10.21 11.26 0.49
C GLY A 162 9.41 12.40 -0.15
N PRO A 163 8.36 12.11 -0.93
CA PRO A 163 7.53 13.14 -1.57
C PRO A 163 6.90 14.12 -0.59
N VAL A 164 6.33 13.65 0.50
CA VAL A 164 5.63 14.54 1.48
C VAL A 164 6.61 15.34 2.28
N VAL A 165 7.59 14.69 2.93
CA VAL A 165 8.51 15.36 3.84
C VAL A 165 9.48 16.26 3.08
N THR A 166 10.11 15.75 2.02
CA THR A 166 11.03 16.53 1.21
C THR A 166 10.38 17.76 0.61
N SER A 167 9.18 17.60 0.03
CA SER A 167 8.47 18.71 -0.60
C SER A 167 8.11 19.81 0.41
N ASN A 168 7.59 19.42 1.57
CA ASN A 168 7.23 20.37 2.62
C ASN A 168 8.45 21.11 3.18
N LEU A 169 9.57 20.42 3.39
CA LEU A 169 10.80 21.04 3.83
C LEU A 169 11.35 22.02 2.80
N LEU A 170 11.36 21.64 1.53
CA LEU A 170 11.80 22.53 0.43
C LEU A 170 10.93 23.78 0.34
N VAL A 171 9.64 23.65 0.55
CA VAL A 171 8.75 24.83 0.56
C VAL A 171 8.98 25.69 1.79
N GLN A 172 9.36 25.13 2.92
CA GLN A 172 9.79 25.93 4.08
C GLN A 172 11.11 26.68 3.82
N GLY A 173 11.81 26.39 2.70
CA GLY A 173 13.00 27.09 2.26
C GLY A 173 14.30 26.44 2.67
N THR A 174 14.29 25.16 3.05
CA THR A 174 15.51 24.41 3.37
C THR A 174 16.39 24.22 2.13
N GLU A 175 17.69 24.07 2.33
CA GLU A 175 18.65 23.84 1.24
C GLU A 175 18.42 22.47 0.60
N PRO A 176 18.18 22.40 -0.73
CA PRO A 176 17.68 21.17 -1.37
C PRO A 176 18.60 19.96 -1.20
N ARG A 177 19.89 20.15 -1.33
CA ARG A 177 20.88 19.08 -1.24
C ARG A 177 20.91 18.45 0.15
N GLN A 178 20.95 19.29 1.18
CA GLN A 178 20.93 18.82 2.59
C GLN A 178 19.57 18.24 2.95
N THR A 179 18.49 18.80 2.44
CA THR A 179 17.14 18.28 2.68
C THR A 179 17.02 16.86 2.13
N ILE A 180 17.36 16.64 0.86
CA ILE A 180 17.28 15.32 0.23
C ILE A 180 18.18 14.32 0.99
N GLY A 181 19.42 14.69 1.29
CA GLY A 181 20.33 13.83 2.00
C GLY A 181 19.87 13.47 3.40
N THR A 182 19.32 14.44 4.14
CA THR A 182 18.79 14.25 5.49
C THR A 182 17.53 13.38 5.49
N VAL A 183 16.59 13.65 4.57
CA VAL A 183 15.32 12.90 4.46
C VAL A 183 15.60 11.45 4.07
N ASN A 184 16.46 11.18 3.08
CA ASN A 184 16.84 9.81 2.70
C ASN A 184 17.58 9.07 3.83
N THR A 185 18.40 9.77 4.61
CA THR A 185 19.07 9.16 5.76
C THR A 185 18.07 8.82 6.86
N ALA A 186 17.09 9.69 7.13
CA ALA A 186 16.00 9.42 8.08
C ALA A 186 15.10 8.28 7.59
N GLU A 187 14.83 8.20 6.29
CA GLU A 187 14.02 7.17 5.65
C GLU A 187 14.58 5.76 5.86
N PHE A 188 15.91 5.59 5.83
CA PHE A 188 16.53 4.31 6.15
C PHE A 188 16.13 3.79 7.54
N PHE A 189 16.18 4.64 8.56
CA PHE A 189 15.75 4.26 9.92
C PHE A 189 14.26 4.02 10.00
N LEU A 190 13.48 4.85 9.33
CA LEU A 190 12.04 4.74 9.25
C LEU A 190 11.61 3.42 8.61
N THR A 191 12.09 3.11 7.42
CA THR A 191 11.76 1.89 6.68
C THR A 191 12.22 0.64 7.40
N THR A 192 13.35 0.71 8.13
CA THR A 192 13.81 -0.38 8.99
C THR A 192 12.81 -0.69 10.11
N VAL A 193 12.34 0.32 10.86
CA VAL A 193 11.37 0.06 11.94
C VAL A 193 10.01 -0.32 11.42
N ILE A 194 9.57 0.22 10.29
CA ILE A 194 8.33 -0.18 9.62
C ILE A 194 8.41 -1.66 9.21
N SER A 195 9.52 -2.07 8.56
CA SER A 195 9.73 -3.46 8.16
C SER A 195 9.74 -4.41 9.36
N LEU A 196 10.42 -4.04 10.45
CA LEU A 196 10.42 -4.82 11.69
C LEU A 196 9.02 -4.90 12.31
N THR A 197 8.24 -3.84 12.26
CA THR A 197 6.85 -3.82 12.73
C THR A 197 5.98 -4.78 11.90
N PHE A 198 6.10 -4.77 10.58
CA PHE A 198 5.39 -5.71 9.73
C PHE A 198 5.83 -7.16 9.95
N ILE A 199 7.13 -7.41 10.12
CA ILE A 199 7.64 -8.75 10.46
C ILE A 199 7.02 -9.25 11.77
N GLY A 200 6.94 -8.40 12.78
CA GLY A 200 6.35 -8.74 14.08
C GLY A 200 4.84 -8.93 14.06
N THR A 201 4.12 -8.29 13.15
CA THR A 201 2.64 -8.32 13.09
C THR A 201 2.08 -9.33 12.09
N ILE A 202 2.66 -9.43 10.90
CA ILE A 202 2.14 -10.28 9.81
C ILE A 202 3.13 -11.37 9.37
N GLY A 203 4.31 -11.44 10.00
CA GLY A 203 5.33 -12.48 9.80
C GLY A 203 6.16 -12.28 8.53
N LEU A 204 7.24 -13.07 8.43
CA LEU A 204 8.16 -13.06 7.27
C LEU A 204 7.50 -13.54 5.97
N GLU A 205 6.44 -14.34 6.05
CA GLU A 205 5.71 -14.82 4.88
C GLU A 205 4.97 -13.71 4.11
N ALA A 206 4.88 -12.52 4.72
CA ALA A 206 4.35 -11.33 4.04
C ALA A 206 5.24 -10.85 2.89
N PHE A 207 6.54 -11.17 2.96
CA PHE A 207 7.52 -10.76 1.97
C PHE A 207 7.54 -11.76 0.82
N THR A 208 7.14 -11.30 -0.34
CA THR A 208 6.97 -12.15 -1.53
C THR A 208 8.27 -12.23 -2.34
N VAL A 209 8.36 -13.25 -3.23
CA VAL A 209 9.44 -13.36 -4.22
C VAL A 209 9.58 -12.07 -5.06
N ALA A 210 8.47 -11.35 -5.26
CA ALA A 210 8.48 -10.03 -5.91
C ALA A 210 9.37 -9.01 -5.17
N ALA A 211 9.45 -9.08 -3.84
CA ALA A 211 10.34 -8.19 -3.07
C ALA A 211 11.82 -8.41 -3.41
N ILE A 212 12.22 -9.65 -3.67
CA ILE A 212 13.60 -9.96 -4.08
C ILE A 212 13.92 -9.33 -5.43
N GLY A 213 13.04 -9.49 -6.40
CA GLY A 213 13.18 -8.87 -7.73
C GLY A 213 13.23 -7.34 -7.66
N LEU A 214 12.34 -6.74 -6.84
CA LEU A 214 12.31 -5.30 -6.61
C LEU A 214 13.59 -4.80 -5.92
N THR A 215 14.12 -5.56 -4.95
CA THR A 215 15.38 -5.20 -4.26
C THR A 215 16.54 -5.19 -5.25
N ILE A 216 16.69 -6.24 -6.06
CA ILE A 216 17.76 -6.33 -7.06
C ILE A 216 17.61 -5.20 -8.08
N GLY A 217 16.42 -5.01 -8.64
CA GLY A 217 16.12 -3.94 -9.59
C GLY A 217 16.34 -2.54 -8.98
N GLY A 218 15.90 -2.34 -7.74
CA GLY A 218 16.08 -1.09 -7.00
C GLY A 218 17.54 -0.76 -6.71
N LEU A 219 18.33 -1.74 -6.27
CA LEU A 219 19.78 -1.55 -6.02
C LEU A 219 20.55 -1.21 -7.31
N LEU A 220 20.19 -1.81 -8.44
CA LEU A 220 20.78 -1.48 -9.74
C LEU A 220 20.31 -0.11 -10.25
N ALA A 221 19.06 0.26 -10.01
CA ALA A 221 18.50 1.52 -10.44
C ALA A 221 18.87 2.70 -9.51
N ALA A 222 19.15 2.47 -8.23
CA ALA A 222 19.45 3.50 -7.25
C ALA A 222 20.59 4.47 -7.67
N PRO A 223 21.74 3.98 -8.15
CA PRO A 223 22.81 4.88 -8.61
C PRO A 223 22.42 5.68 -9.85
N LEU A 224 21.64 5.08 -10.77
CA LEU A 224 21.13 5.77 -11.97
C LEU A 224 20.11 6.84 -11.58
N GLY A 225 19.20 6.51 -10.66
CA GLY A 225 18.22 7.44 -10.11
C GLY A 225 18.88 8.63 -9.40
N ALA A 226 19.93 8.39 -8.62
CA ALA A 226 20.67 9.43 -7.92
C ALA A 226 21.38 10.40 -8.90
N VAL A 227 21.95 9.88 -9.99
CA VAL A 227 22.56 10.71 -11.04
C VAL A 227 21.49 11.52 -11.79
N LEU A 228 20.34 10.89 -12.11
CA LEU A 228 19.26 11.54 -12.82
C LEU A 228 18.59 12.62 -11.97
N ALA A 229 18.37 12.35 -10.69
CA ALA A 229 17.79 13.30 -9.74
C ALA A 229 18.66 14.57 -9.58
N LYS A 230 19.98 14.46 -9.73
CA LYS A 230 20.88 15.63 -9.75
C LYS A 230 20.70 16.50 -10.99
N ARG A 231 20.24 15.91 -12.10
CA ARG A 231 20.09 16.62 -13.39
C ARG A 231 18.69 17.17 -13.61
N ILE A 232 17.67 16.55 -13.02
CA ILE A 232 16.27 16.99 -13.18
C ILE A 232 15.93 18.00 -12.08
N PRO A 233 15.44 19.20 -12.41
CA PRO A 233 14.95 20.15 -11.43
C PRO A 233 13.85 19.54 -10.55
N ALA A 234 13.90 19.76 -9.24
CA ALA A 234 12.95 19.22 -8.26
C ALA A 234 11.48 19.44 -8.68
N LYS A 235 11.17 20.60 -9.25
CA LYS A 235 9.85 20.93 -9.79
C LYS A 235 9.36 19.93 -10.85
N ARG A 236 10.21 19.58 -11.83
CA ARG A 236 9.84 18.60 -12.87
C ARG A 236 9.66 17.20 -12.31
N LEU A 237 10.53 16.83 -11.38
CA LEU A 237 10.43 15.53 -10.70
C LEU A 237 9.11 15.40 -9.94
N MET A 238 8.70 16.44 -9.20
CA MET A 238 7.42 16.48 -8.51
C MET A 238 6.22 16.37 -9.45
N TYR A 239 6.27 17.03 -10.63
CA TYR A 239 5.22 16.88 -11.65
C TYR A 239 5.14 15.45 -12.16
N MET A 240 6.28 14.83 -12.49
CA MET A 240 6.30 13.44 -12.97
C MET A 240 5.71 12.47 -11.95
N VAL A 241 6.21 12.53 -10.70
CA VAL A 241 5.73 11.66 -9.62
C VAL A 241 4.26 11.92 -9.31
N GLY A 242 3.87 13.19 -9.16
CA GLY A 242 2.49 13.58 -8.87
C GLY A 242 1.51 13.11 -9.96
N THR A 243 1.86 13.24 -11.23
CA THR A 243 1.03 12.80 -12.35
C THR A 243 0.85 11.27 -12.35
N ILE A 244 1.96 10.52 -12.24
CA ILE A 244 1.92 9.06 -12.23
C ILE A 244 1.12 8.57 -11.02
N LEU A 245 1.39 9.11 -9.84
CA LEU A 245 0.71 8.72 -8.61
C LEU A 245 -0.79 9.00 -8.68
N THR A 246 -1.18 10.20 -9.12
CA THR A 246 -2.59 10.57 -9.27
C THR A 246 -3.30 9.66 -10.28
N ALA A 247 -2.71 9.46 -11.46
CA ALA A 247 -3.30 8.65 -12.53
C ALA A 247 -3.49 7.19 -12.09
N THR A 248 -2.45 6.57 -11.51
CA THR A 248 -2.51 5.18 -11.06
C THR A 248 -3.46 4.98 -9.89
N SER A 249 -3.51 5.93 -8.96
CA SER A 249 -4.40 5.85 -7.79
C SER A 249 -5.86 6.04 -8.18
N LEU A 250 -6.18 6.99 -9.06
CA LEU A 250 -7.54 7.18 -9.58
C LEU A 250 -8.01 5.98 -10.40
N PHE A 251 -7.16 5.42 -11.25
CA PHE A 251 -7.47 4.20 -11.99
C PHE A 251 -7.76 3.02 -11.05
N SER A 252 -6.93 2.84 -10.01
CA SER A 252 -7.12 1.78 -9.03
C SER A 252 -8.37 1.98 -8.19
N LEU A 253 -8.70 3.23 -7.84
CA LEU A 253 -9.92 3.58 -7.11
C LEU A 253 -11.16 3.32 -7.97
N TYR A 254 -11.15 3.74 -9.22
CA TYR A 254 -12.23 3.44 -10.19
C TYR A 254 -12.49 1.92 -10.27
N LYS A 255 -11.42 1.12 -10.42
CA LYS A 255 -11.52 -0.34 -10.48
C LYS A 255 -11.96 -1.00 -9.18
N ALA A 256 -11.82 -0.34 -8.05
CA ALA A 256 -12.24 -0.84 -6.75
C ALA A 256 -13.73 -0.54 -6.46
N LEU A 257 -14.30 0.45 -7.16
CA LEU A 257 -15.69 0.90 -7.01
C LEU A 257 -16.62 0.36 -8.12
N SER A 258 -16.04 -0.08 -9.24
CA SER A 258 -16.76 -0.75 -10.36
C SER A 258 -16.79 -2.25 -10.17
#